data_1f13b242630184efd29f4d110ca02da8
#
_entry.id   1f13b242630184efd29f4d110ca02da8
#
_cell.length_a   1.000
_cell.length_b   1.000
_cell.length_c   1.000
_cell.angle_alpha   90.00
_cell.angle_beta   90.00
_cell.angle_gamma   90.00
#
_symmetry.space_group_name_H-M   'P 1'
#
loop_
_entity.id
_entity.type
_entity.pdbx_description
1 polymer ?
#
loop_
_entity_poly.entity_id
_entity_poly.type
_entity_poly.pdbx_seq_one_letter_code
_entity_poly.pdbx_strand_id
1 'polypeptide(L)'
;DVLDIPFMYGIDATFFEPYPENIQQPELPDNYSPRRYMGGWVRPISDRTEKIAPLGLYRWKQTEAALDGLSEFGPDPFDGIAVESVNPSNGKPAHPTIAAWMQKLPAGYSGSAHRHMHSVIYHVFRGSGYSVINGIRFDWSQGDLFVLPPWAWHEHHNPTSEDALLFSASDLPIMEKLGLNREEALESGQQQINGEFEPIRP
;
A
#
# COMPACT_ATOMS: atom_id res chain seq x y z
N ASP A 1 11.51 7.17 -4.55
CA ASP A 1 11.67 6.72 -3.17
C ASP A 1 11.93 7.91 -2.25
N VAL A 2 10.88 8.40 -1.59
CA VAL A 2 10.95 9.66 -0.83
C VAL A 2 11.53 9.46 0.56
N LEU A 3 11.47 8.26 1.11
CA LEU A 3 11.92 7.94 2.46
C LEU A 3 13.37 7.48 2.53
N ASP A 4 13.81 6.69 1.56
CA ASP A 4 15.15 6.10 1.59
C ASP A 4 16.23 7.15 1.43
N ILE A 5 16.03 8.14 0.55
CA ILE A 5 17.04 9.18 0.29
C ILE A 5 17.30 10.04 1.53
N PRO A 6 16.30 10.69 2.16
CA PRO A 6 16.55 11.49 3.36
C PRO A 6 17.11 10.66 4.53
N PHE A 7 16.61 9.44 4.72
CA PHE A 7 17.08 8.56 5.77
C PHE A 7 18.56 8.17 5.55
N MET A 8 18.92 7.74 4.35
CA MET A 8 20.28 7.33 4.00
C MET A 8 21.28 8.50 4.10
N TYR A 9 20.85 9.70 3.71
CA TYR A 9 21.67 10.92 3.92
C TYR A 9 21.79 11.28 5.40
N GLY A 10 20.72 11.12 6.17
CA GLY A 10 20.70 11.46 7.60
C GLY A 10 21.64 10.58 8.45
N ILE A 11 21.90 9.36 8.03
CA ILE A 11 22.83 8.43 8.70
C ILE A 11 24.19 8.34 8.01
N ASP A 12 24.48 9.21 7.03
CA ASP A 12 25.72 9.25 6.26
C ASP A 12 26.11 7.89 5.65
N ALA A 13 25.12 7.10 5.24
CA ALA A 13 25.29 5.76 4.70
C ALA A 13 25.19 5.69 3.17
N THR A 14 25.29 6.84 2.49
CA THR A 14 25.25 6.92 1.02
C THR A 14 26.59 7.22 0.42
N PHE A 15 26.89 6.53 -0.66
CA PHE A 15 27.98 6.88 -1.56
C PHE A 15 27.47 6.86 -3.01
N PHE A 16 28.04 7.69 -3.85
CA PHE A 16 27.70 7.73 -5.27
C PHE A 16 28.83 7.10 -6.07
N GLU A 17 28.53 6.02 -6.77
CA GLU A 17 29.36 5.51 -7.84
C GLU A 17 28.76 5.94 -9.18
N PRO A 18 29.51 6.63 -10.06
CA PRO A 18 29.03 6.89 -11.41
C PRO A 18 28.89 5.55 -12.15
N TYR A 19 27.69 5.25 -12.61
CA TYR A 19 27.48 4.09 -13.46
C TYR A 19 28.20 4.26 -14.81
N PRO A 20 28.92 3.24 -15.30
CA PRO A 20 29.40 3.24 -16.67
C PRO A 20 28.26 3.39 -17.67
N GLU A 21 28.52 4.05 -18.80
CA GLU A 21 27.53 4.38 -19.83
C GLU A 21 26.87 3.16 -20.35
N ASN A 22 26.46 2.20 -20.08
CA ASN A 22 25.74 1.05 -20.67
C ASN A 22 25.15 0.09 -19.65
N ILE A 23 25.26 0.39 -18.34
CA ILE A 23 24.82 -0.52 -17.28
C ILE A 23 23.30 -0.60 -17.15
N GLN A 24 22.57 0.37 -17.70
CA GLN A 24 21.11 0.46 -17.57
C GLN A 24 20.35 -0.24 -18.69
N GLN A 25 21.03 -0.89 -19.61
CA GLN A 25 20.35 -1.66 -20.65
C GLN A 25 19.89 -3.01 -20.08
N PRO A 26 18.57 -3.28 -20.03
CA PRO A 26 18.10 -4.57 -19.57
C PRO A 26 18.55 -5.65 -20.56
N GLU A 27 19.41 -6.54 -20.15
CA GLU A 27 19.81 -7.74 -20.90
C GLU A 27 18.73 -8.83 -20.88
N LEU A 28 17.62 -8.57 -20.18
CA LEU A 28 16.55 -9.53 -20.01
C LEU A 28 15.42 -9.29 -21.01
N PRO A 29 14.83 -10.36 -21.55
CA PRO A 29 13.69 -10.23 -22.49
C PRO A 29 12.50 -9.54 -21.82
N ASP A 30 11.66 -8.90 -22.63
CA ASP A 30 10.38 -8.36 -22.20
C ASP A 30 9.54 -9.41 -21.46
N ASN A 31 8.92 -9.00 -20.38
CA ASN A 31 8.13 -9.89 -19.50
C ASN A 31 8.92 -11.04 -18.87
N TYR A 32 10.23 -10.91 -18.72
CA TYR A 32 11.06 -11.93 -18.07
C TYR A 32 10.54 -12.31 -16.68
N SER A 33 10.35 -11.31 -15.81
CA SER A 33 9.90 -11.56 -14.43
C SER A 33 8.50 -12.16 -14.33
N PRO A 34 7.47 -11.64 -15.03
CA PRO A 34 6.16 -12.28 -15.04
C PRO A 34 6.17 -13.72 -15.56
N ARG A 35 7.01 -14.04 -16.56
CA ARG A 35 7.16 -15.41 -17.06
C ARG A 35 7.86 -16.32 -16.06
N ARG A 36 8.93 -15.81 -15.43
CA ARG A 36 9.77 -16.59 -14.51
C ARG A 36 9.04 -16.96 -13.22
N TYR A 37 8.18 -16.09 -12.73
CA TYR A 37 7.52 -16.24 -11.44
C TYR A 37 6.02 -16.51 -11.52
N MET A 38 5.47 -16.69 -12.71
CA MET A 38 4.05 -17.03 -12.92
C MET A 38 3.09 -16.19 -12.06
N GLY A 39 3.26 -14.86 -12.09
CA GLY A 39 2.44 -13.96 -11.30
C GLY A 39 2.68 -14.00 -9.79
N GLY A 40 3.80 -14.57 -9.35
CA GLY A 40 4.18 -14.62 -7.94
C GLY A 40 3.90 -15.95 -7.22
N TRP A 41 3.24 -16.89 -7.88
CA TRP A 41 2.89 -18.18 -7.28
C TRP A 41 4.03 -19.20 -7.20
N VAL A 42 5.03 -19.07 -8.08
CA VAL A 42 6.15 -20.01 -8.16
C VAL A 42 7.47 -19.28 -8.33
N ARG A 43 8.55 -19.88 -7.87
CA ARG A 43 9.91 -19.40 -8.16
C ARG A 43 10.80 -20.56 -8.57
N PRO A 44 11.82 -20.35 -9.42
CA PRO A 44 12.82 -21.34 -9.70
C PRO A 44 13.58 -21.75 -8.43
N ILE A 45 13.90 -23.04 -8.28
CA ILE A 45 14.66 -23.55 -7.12
C ILE A 45 16.02 -22.86 -6.98
N SER A 46 16.62 -22.45 -8.09
CA SER A 46 17.86 -21.66 -8.12
C SER A 46 17.73 -20.27 -7.50
N ASP A 47 16.50 -19.72 -7.40
CA ASP A 47 16.24 -18.36 -6.88
C ASP A 47 15.89 -18.37 -5.39
N ARG A 48 16.73 -19.01 -4.60
CA ARG A 48 16.54 -19.07 -3.14
C ARG A 48 17.07 -17.86 -2.39
N THR A 49 17.91 -17.06 -3.05
CA THR A 49 18.44 -15.83 -2.45
C THR A 49 17.40 -14.74 -2.50
N GLU A 50 17.36 -13.91 -1.46
CA GLU A 50 16.48 -12.75 -1.41
C GLU A 50 16.83 -11.77 -2.53
N LYS A 51 15.83 -11.41 -3.33
CA LYS A 51 15.96 -10.43 -4.42
C LYS A 51 14.95 -9.31 -4.20
N ILE A 52 15.35 -8.11 -4.53
CA ILE A 52 14.48 -6.94 -4.48
C ILE A 52 13.59 -6.94 -5.71
N ALA A 53 12.27 -6.92 -5.49
CA ALA A 53 11.23 -6.72 -6.50
C ALA A 53 11.50 -7.39 -7.85
N PRO A 54 11.57 -8.73 -7.95
CA PRO A 54 11.85 -9.41 -9.21
C PRO A 54 10.74 -9.20 -10.26
N LEU A 55 9.52 -8.75 -9.85
CA LEU A 55 8.47 -8.31 -10.75
C LEU A 55 8.59 -6.79 -10.96
N GLY A 56 8.91 -6.38 -12.17
CA GLY A 56 8.87 -4.96 -12.54
C GLY A 56 7.46 -4.44 -12.82
N LEU A 57 6.45 -5.31 -12.83
CA LEU A 57 5.06 -4.97 -13.14
C LEU A 57 4.10 -5.93 -12.44
N TYR A 58 3.20 -5.38 -11.65
CA TYR A 58 2.03 -6.04 -11.06
C TYR A 58 0.80 -5.67 -11.89
N ARG A 59 0.22 -6.64 -12.61
CA ARG A 59 -0.86 -6.36 -13.55
C ARG A 59 -2.20 -6.25 -12.84
N TRP A 60 -2.95 -5.19 -13.16
CA TRP A 60 -4.27 -4.93 -12.60
C TRP A 60 -5.21 -6.14 -12.63
N LYS A 61 -5.32 -6.84 -13.76
CA LYS A 61 -6.18 -8.03 -13.87
C LYS A 61 -5.89 -9.13 -12.85
N GLN A 62 -4.63 -9.28 -12.43
CA GLN A 62 -4.25 -10.27 -11.41
C GLN A 62 -4.61 -9.76 -10.01
N THR A 63 -4.40 -8.48 -9.76
CA THR A 63 -4.78 -7.83 -8.50
C THR A 63 -6.31 -7.81 -8.33
N GLU A 64 -7.05 -7.47 -9.39
CA GLU A 64 -8.51 -7.49 -9.41
C GLU A 64 -9.07 -8.89 -9.11
N ALA A 65 -8.54 -9.91 -9.79
CA ALA A 65 -8.95 -11.31 -9.54
C ALA A 65 -8.65 -11.76 -8.10
N ALA A 66 -7.54 -11.30 -7.50
CA ALA A 66 -7.22 -11.59 -6.10
C ALA A 66 -8.20 -10.92 -5.13
N LEU A 67 -8.55 -9.64 -5.37
CA LEU A 67 -9.56 -8.92 -4.59
C LEU A 67 -10.94 -9.58 -4.70
N ASP A 68 -11.32 -10.02 -5.89
CA ASP A 68 -12.61 -10.69 -6.12
C ASP A 68 -12.67 -12.05 -5.41
N GLY A 69 -11.58 -12.83 -5.47
CA GLY A 69 -11.49 -14.09 -4.75
C GLY A 69 -11.58 -13.90 -3.22
N LEU A 70 -10.91 -12.88 -2.68
CA LEU A 70 -11.00 -12.55 -1.25
C LEU A 70 -12.38 -12.03 -0.84
N SER A 71 -13.14 -11.44 -1.75
CA SER A 71 -14.49 -10.93 -1.47
C SER A 71 -15.46 -12.02 -0.99
N GLU A 72 -15.21 -13.28 -1.34
CA GLU A 72 -16.01 -14.43 -0.88
C GLU A 72 -15.90 -14.66 0.64
N PHE A 73 -14.83 -14.17 1.27
CA PHE A 73 -14.60 -14.33 2.72
C PHE A 73 -15.09 -13.13 3.55
N GLY A 74 -15.61 -12.10 2.89
CA GLY A 74 -16.06 -10.86 3.53
C GLY A 74 -14.91 -9.87 3.80
N PRO A 75 -15.25 -8.59 4.06
CA PRO A 75 -14.28 -7.57 4.34
C PRO A 75 -13.71 -7.67 5.76
N ASP A 76 -12.43 -7.35 5.90
CA ASP A 76 -11.81 -7.03 7.18
C ASP A 76 -12.46 -5.77 7.79
N PRO A 77 -12.59 -5.68 9.14
CA PRO A 77 -13.24 -4.53 9.78
C PRO A 77 -12.45 -3.22 9.65
N PHE A 78 -11.15 -3.25 9.37
CA PHE A 78 -10.30 -2.06 9.29
C PHE A 78 -10.00 -1.66 7.84
N ASP A 79 -9.60 -2.64 7.02
CA ASP A 79 -9.05 -2.40 5.69
C ASP A 79 -9.96 -2.84 4.54
N GLY A 80 -11.14 -3.39 4.84
CA GLY A 80 -12.01 -3.94 3.82
C GLY A 80 -11.44 -5.21 3.19
N ILE A 81 -11.29 -5.25 1.89
CA ILE A 81 -10.66 -6.37 1.18
C ILE A 81 -9.34 -5.88 0.62
N ALA A 82 -8.23 -6.27 1.21
CA ALA A 82 -6.91 -5.73 0.88
C ALA A 82 -5.93 -6.83 0.44
N VAL A 83 -5.09 -6.51 -0.54
CA VAL A 83 -4.00 -7.36 -1.01
C VAL A 83 -2.69 -6.58 -1.09
N GLU A 84 -1.59 -7.20 -0.74
CA GLU A 84 -0.26 -6.64 -0.85
C GLU A 84 0.44 -7.12 -2.13
N SER A 85 1.15 -6.22 -2.79
CA SER A 85 2.08 -6.56 -3.86
C SER A 85 3.37 -7.13 -3.26
N VAL A 86 3.61 -8.41 -3.47
CA VAL A 86 4.74 -9.10 -2.85
C VAL A 86 5.86 -9.45 -3.84
N ASN A 87 7.07 -9.53 -3.33
CA ASN A 87 8.19 -10.13 -4.04
C ASN A 87 8.02 -11.65 -4.08
N PRO A 88 7.80 -12.26 -5.24
CA PRO A 88 7.50 -13.69 -5.33
C PRO A 88 8.69 -14.60 -4.96
N SER A 89 9.90 -14.06 -4.88
CA SER A 89 11.06 -14.84 -4.50
C SER A 89 11.11 -15.15 -2.99
N ASN A 90 10.49 -14.33 -2.15
CA ASN A 90 10.55 -14.45 -0.70
C ASN A 90 9.23 -14.18 0.03
N GLY A 91 8.17 -13.72 -0.68
CA GLY A 91 6.88 -13.41 -0.09
C GLY A 91 6.84 -12.12 0.76
N LYS A 92 7.91 -11.32 0.76
CA LYS A 92 7.96 -10.04 1.44
C LYS A 92 7.42 -8.92 0.54
N PRO A 93 7.23 -7.69 1.05
CA PRO A 93 6.82 -6.55 0.23
C PRO A 93 7.61 -6.42 -1.06
N ALA A 94 6.97 -5.93 -2.12
CA ALA A 94 7.59 -5.77 -3.44
C ALA A 94 8.86 -4.92 -3.41
N HIS A 95 8.94 -3.96 -2.49
CA HIS A 95 10.11 -3.14 -2.24
C HIS A 95 10.58 -3.28 -0.77
N PRO A 96 11.88 -3.26 -0.47
CA PRO A 96 12.38 -3.51 0.89
C PRO A 96 12.01 -2.45 1.91
N THR A 97 11.59 -1.27 1.48
CA THR A 97 11.27 -0.11 2.33
C THR A 97 9.86 0.42 2.12
N ILE A 98 9.16 -0.02 1.08
CA ILE A 98 7.81 0.43 0.74
C ILE A 98 6.92 -0.78 0.49
N ALA A 99 5.83 -0.89 1.24
CA ALA A 99 4.71 -1.77 0.93
C ALA A 99 3.76 -1.07 -0.06
N ALA A 100 3.14 -1.85 -0.92
CA ALA A 100 2.14 -1.37 -1.87
C ALA A 100 0.91 -2.26 -1.81
N TRP A 101 -0.23 -1.67 -1.50
CA TRP A 101 -1.49 -2.37 -1.31
C TRP A 101 -2.57 -1.88 -2.27
N MET A 102 -3.52 -2.75 -2.53
CA MET A 102 -4.79 -2.40 -3.15
C MET A 102 -5.91 -2.85 -2.23
N GLN A 103 -6.79 -1.93 -1.87
CA GLN A 103 -7.93 -2.15 -1.00
C GLN A 103 -9.23 -1.94 -1.78
N LYS A 104 -10.17 -2.85 -1.62
CA LYS A 104 -11.55 -2.71 -2.06
C LYS A 104 -12.45 -2.48 -0.85
N LEU A 105 -13.12 -1.35 -0.84
CA LEU A 105 -14.17 -1.03 0.11
C LEU A 105 -15.52 -1.34 -0.56
N PRO A 106 -16.18 -2.45 -0.21
CA PRO A 106 -17.45 -2.82 -0.83
C PRO A 106 -18.51 -1.73 -0.68
N ALA A 107 -19.55 -1.79 -1.52
CA ALA A 107 -20.72 -0.93 -1.39
C ALA A 107 -21.30 -0.99 0.03
N GLY A 108 -21.50 0.16 0.67
CA GLY A 108 -22.03 0.27 2.03
C GLY A 108 -21.02 -0.09 3.14
N TYR A 109 -19.73 -0.28 2.81
CA TYR A 109 -18.70 -0.60 3.80
C TYR A 109 -18.51 0.53 4.82
N SER A 110 -18.43 0.15 6.10
CA SER A 110 -18.18 1.05 7.22
C SER A 110 -17.09 0.45 8.10
N GLY A 111 -15.90 1.00 8.00
CA GLY A 111 -14.72 0.52 8.70
C GLY A 111 -14.72 0.84 10.19
N SER A 112 -13.92 0.09 10.94
CA SER A 112 -13.58 0.37 12.33
C SER A 112 -12.30 1.18 12.42
N ALA A 113 -12.20 2.03 13.45
CA ALA A 113 -11.03 2.86 13.66
C ALA A 113 -9.85 2.07 14.24
N HIS A 114 -8.68 2.31 13.70
CA HIS A 114 -7.41 1.82 14.20
C HIS A 114 -6.30 2.85 13.99
N ARG A 115 -5.12 2.58 14.51
CA ARG A 115 -3.91 3.37 14.26
C ARG A 115 -2.68 2.49 14.22
N HIS A 116 -1.68 2.95 13.50
CA HIS A 116 -0.38 2.26 13.37
C HIS A 116 0.77 3.25 13.20
N MET A 117 2.00 2.78 13.44
CA MET A 117 3.19 3.64 13.43
C MET A 117 3.68 3.99 12.01
N HIS A 118 3.34 3.19 11.02
CA HIS A 118 3.74 3.49 9.65
C HIS A 118 2.85 4.57 9.02
N SER A 119 3.44 5.35 8.12
CA SER A 119 2.72 6.33 7.30
C SER A 119 2.13 5.68 6.06
N VAL A 120 1.02 6.21 5.57
CA VAL A 120 0.41 5.73 4.33
C VAL A 120 0.02 6.90 3.44
N ILE A 121 0.27 6.76 2.15
CA ILE A 121 -0.29 7.62 1.10
C ILE A 121 -1.33 6.80 0.37
N TYR A 122 -2.56 7.29 0.32
CA TYR A 122 -3.67 6.70 -0.42
C TYR A 122 -3.91 7.44 -1.72
N HIS A 123 -4.17 6.70 -2.78
CA HIS A 123 -4.68 7.19 -4.04
C HIS A 123 -6.02 6.52 -4.34
N VAL A 124 -7.05 7.31 -4.57
CA VAL A 124 -8.37 6.80 -4.94
C VAL A 124 -8.35 6.34 -6.39
N PHE A 125 -8.16 5.04 -6.59
CA PHE A 125 -8.08 4.44 -7.92
C PHE A 125 -9.43 4.43 -8.64
N ARG A 126 -10.52 4.14 -7.90
CA ARG A 126 -11.90 4.12 -8.41
C ARG A 126 -12.90 4.38 -7.30
N GLY A 127 -14.03 5.02 -7.62
CA GLY A 127 -15.13 5.24 -6.69
C GLY A 127 -14.96 6.50 -5.84
N SER A 128 -15.72 6.57 -4.76
CA SER A 128 -15.73 7.67 -3.80
C SER A 128 -16.12 7.17 -2.41
N GLY A 129 -15.83 7.95 -1.40
CA GLY A 129 -16.14 7.67 -0.01
C GLY A 129 -15.58 8.75 0.90
N TYR A 130 -15.34 8.38 2.16
CA TYR A 130 -14.66 9.27 3.10
C TYR A 130 -13.81 8.49 4.09
N SER A 131 -12.83 9.18 4.65
CA SER A 131 -12.03 8.68 5.78
C SER A 131 -12.17 9.63 6.96
N VAL A 132 -12.13 9.08 8.17
CA VAL A 132 -12.05 9.91 9.38
C VAL A 132 -10.65 9.76 9.95
N ILE A 133 -9.90 10.87 10.05
CA ILE A 133 -8.53 10.89 10.56
C ILE A 133 -8.49 11.84 11.76
N ASN A 134 -8.21 11.31 12.95
CA ASN A 134 -8.22 12.05 14.22
C ASN A 134 -9.50 12.87 14.42
N GLY A 135 -10.66 12.30 14.10
CA GLY A 135 -11.97 12.95 14.23
C GLY A 135 -12.33 13.95 13.12
N ILE A 136 -11.48 14.13 12.13
CA ILE A 136 -11.76 14.98 10.97
C ILE A 136 -12.14 14.10 9.79
N ARG A 137 -13.27 14.39 9.16
CA ARG A 137 -13.76 13.72 7.96
C ARG A 137 -13.11 14.30 6.71
N PHE A 138 -12.60 13.43 5.85
CA PHE A 138 -12.03 13.72 4.54
C PHE A 138 -12.86 13.00 3.49
N ASP A 139 -13.67 13.72 2.75
CA ASP A 139 -14.34 13.17 1.57
C ASP A 139 -13.35 13.06 0.41
N TRP A 140 -13.41 11.95 -0.32
CA TRP A 140 -12.53 11.70 -1.45
C TRP A 140 -13.28 11.06 -2.62
N SER A 141 -12.76 11.26 -3.81
CA SER A 141 -13.25 10.74 -5.07
C SER A 141 -12.11 10.26 -5.98
N GLN A 142 -12.45 9.57 -7.05
CA GLN A 142 -11.46 9.04 -7.99
C GLN A 142 -10.43 10.09 -8.42
N GLY A 143 -9.15 9.75 -8.30
CA GLY A 143 -8.01 10.60 -8.63
C GLY A 143 -7.43 11.36 -7.43
N ASP A 144 -8.16 11.46 -6.32
CA ASP A 144 -7.67 12.15 -5.13
C ASP A 144 -6.53 11.38 -4.45
N LEU A 145 -5.70 12.14 -3.75
CA LEU A 145 -4.63 11.65 -2.87
C LEU A 145 -4.86 12.20 -1.46
N PHE A 146 -4.70 11.33 -0.46
CA PHE A 146 -4.67 11.77 0.93
C PHE A 146 -3.58 11.02 1.71
N VAL A 147 -3.13 11.60 2.81
CA VAL A 147 -2.02 11.11 3.60
C VAL A 147 -2.51 10.75 4.99
N LEU A 148 -2.09 9.59 5.47
CA LEU A 148 -2.27 9.15 6.84
C LEU A 148 -0.95 9.31 7.59
N PRO A 149 -0.86 10.24 8.56
CA PRO A 149 0.32 10.38 9.41
C PRO A 149 0.51 9.19 10.37
N PRO A 150 1.75 8.96 10.85
CA PRO A 150 2.01 7.93 11.85
C PRO A 150 1.14 8.14 13.10
N TRP A 151 0.64 7.05 13.64
CA TRP A 151 -0.11 7.00 14.90
C TRP A 151 -1.41 7.80 14.92
N ALA A 152 -1.92 8.22 13.75
CA ALA A 152 -3.23 8.86 13.65
C ALA A 152 -4.35 7.81 13.66
N TRP A 153 -5.38 8.00 14.50
CA TRP A 153 -6.60 7.24 14.42
C TRP A 153 -7.24 7.43 13.05
N HIS A 154 -7.62 6.34 12.39
CA HIS A 154 -8.26 6.41 11.07
C HIS A 154 -9.22 5.26 10.84
N GLU A 155 -10.16 5.51 9.94
CA GLU A 155 -11.13 4.56 9.42
C GLU A 155 -11.58 4.99 8.02
N HIS A 156 -12.02 4.04 7.22
CA HIS A 156 -12.46 4.29 5.84
C HIS A 156 -13.90 3.85 5.65
N HIS A 157 -14.67 4.63 4.89
CA HIS A 157 -16.08 4.39 4.64
C HIS A 157 -16.42 4.54 3.17
N ASN A 158 -17.23 3.61 2.66
CA ASN A 158 -17.83 3.69 1.35
C ASN A 158 -19.37 3.68 1.49
N PRO A 159 -20.03 4.83 1.61
CA PRO A 159 -21.48 4.89 1.75
C PRO A 159 -22.23 4.73 0.42
N THR A 160 -21.53 4.51 -0.70
CA THR A 160 -22.12 4.43 -2.02
C THR A 160 -22.65 3.03 -2.35
N SER A 161 -23.33 2.89 -3.46
CA SER A 161 -23.86 1.61 -3.97
C SER A 161 -22.87 0.84 -4.85
N GLU A 162 -21.66 1.36 -5.05
CA GLU A 162 -20.60 0.75 -5.86
C GLU A 162 -19.33 0.57 -5.03
N ASP A 163 -18.49 -0.39 -5.39
CA ASP A 163 -17.22 -0.61 -4.73
C ASP A 163 -16.25 0.54 -4.97
N ALA A 164 -15.54 0.97 -3.93
CA ALA A 164 -14.42 1.89 -4.05
C ALA A 164 -13.09 1.13 -3.96
N LEU A 165 -12.09 1.60 -4.70
CA LEU A 165 -10.74 1.02 -4.73
C LEU A 165 -9.70 2.09 -4.36
N LEU A 166 -8.90 1.77 -3.35
CA LEU A 166 -7.79 2.59 -2.89
C LEU A 166 -6.47 1.86 -3.17
N PHE A 167 -5.57 2.52 -3.87
CA PHE A 167 -4.16 2.11 -3.90
C PHE A 167 -3.43 2.83 -2.76
N SER A 168 -2.57 2.11 -2.05
CA SER A 168 -1.77 2.72 -0.99
C SER A 168 -0.30 2.31 -1.03
N ALA A 169 0.55 3.23 -0.59
CA ALA A 169 1.98 3.02 -0.39
C ALA A 169 2.35 3.39 1.04
N SER A 170 3.13 2.54 1.71
CA SER A 170 3.47 2.66 3.12
C SER A 170 4.93 2.35 3.40
N ASP A 171 5.48 2.98 4.43
CA ASP A 171 6.81 2.71 4.99
C ASP A 171 6.82 1.56 6.02
N LEU A 172 5.74 0.79 6.13
CA LEU A 172 5.64 -0.37 7.02
C LEU A 172 6.89 -1.25 7.03
N PRO A 173 7.50 -1.64 5.88
CA PRO A 173 8.67 -2.51 5.88
C PRO A 173 9.88 -1.93 6.63
N ILE A 174 10.02 -0.60 6.69
CA ILE A 174 11.05 0.05 7.49
C ILE A 174 10.70 -0.04 8.97
N MET A 175 9.46 0.28 9.34
CA MET A 175 9.01 0.24 10.72
C MET A 175 9.15 -1.18 11.30
N GLU A 176 8.83 -2.21 10.54
CA GLU A 176 9.03 -3.61 10.94
C GLU A 176 10.52 -3.95 11.13
N LYS A 177 11.38 -3.59 10.17
CA LYS A 177 12.83 -3.85 10.26
C LYS A 177 13.50 -3.18 11.45
N LEU A 178 13.01 -2.01 11.85
CA LEU A 178 13.51 -1.26 13.00
C LEU A 178 12.84 -1.68 14.32
N GLY A 179 11.85 -2.58 14.28
CA GLY A 179 11.09 -3.00 15.47
C GLY A 179 10.21 -1.88 16.03
N LEU A 180 9.80 -0.94 15.20
CA LEU A 180 9.01 0.23 15.58
C LEU A 180 7.53 0.10 15.22
N ASN A 181 7.16 -0.93 14.45
CA ASN A 181 5.75 -1.12 14.10
C ASN A 181 4.93 -1.45 15.34
N ARG A 182 3.83 -0.73 15.49
CA ARG A 182 2.82 -0.90 16.52
C ARG A 182 1.47 -0.56 15.94
N GLU A 183 0.46 -1.34 16.31
CA GLU A 183 -0.93 -1.17 15.87
C GLU A 183 -1.86 -1.23 17.08
N GLU A 184 -2.99 -0.54 16.98
CA GLU A 184 -3.99 -0.47 18.03
C GLU A 184 -5.39 -0.21 17.43
N ALA A 185 -6.36 -1.02 17.83
CA ALA A 185 -7.76 -0.83 17.48
C ALA A 185 -8.47 0.08 18.48
N LEU A 186 -9.40 0.92 18.01
CA LEU A 186 -10.23 1.74 18.87
C LEU A 186 -11.36 0.88 19.49
N GLU A 187 -11.43 0.81 20.83
CA GLU A 187 -12.41 -0.03 21.54
C GLU A 187 -13.87 0.33 21.20
N SER A 188 -14.17 1.60 20.94
CA SER A 188 -15.50 2.06 20.53
C SER A 188 -15.88 1.68 19.08
N GLY A 189 -14.93 1.15 18.32
CA GLY A 189 -15.11 0.77 16.92
C GLY A 189 -14.95 1.92 15.94
N GLN A 190 -15.57 3.07 16.17
CA GLN A 190 -15.50 4.23 15.27
C GLN A 190 -15.21 5.52 16.05
N GLN A 191 -14.60 6.49 15.35
CA GLN A 191 -14.33 7.81 15.90
C GLN A 191 -15.58 8.69 15.88
N GLN A 192 -15.63 9.63 16.82
CA GLN A 192 -16.54 10.74 16.73
C GLN A 192 -16.03 11.74 15.68
N ILE A 193 -16.88 12.12 14.73
CA ILE A 193 -16.57 13.17 13.76
C ILE A 193 -16.75 14.52 14.43
N ASN A 194 -15.66 15.29 14.53
CA ASN A 194 -15.62 16.59 15.18
C ASN A 194 -15.50 17.75 14.17
N GLY A 195 -15.25 17.44 12.90
CA GLY A 195 -15.13 18.41 11.82
C GLY A 195 -14.97 17.75 10.46
N GLU A 196 -15.01 18.58 9.42
CA GLU A 196 -14.80 18.17 8.02
C GLU A 196 -13.60 18.93 7.46
N PHE A 197 -12.80 18.25 6.64
CA PHE A 197 -11.70 18.89 5.93
C PHE A 197 -12.25 19.67 4.74
N GLU A 198 -12.04 20.98 4.76
CA GLU A 198 -12.37 21.87 3.62
C GLU A 198 -11.09 22.13 2.82
N PRO A 199 -10.93 21.54 1.60
CA PRO A 199 -9.80 21.85 0.77
C PRO A 199 -9.83 23.31 0.33
N ILE A 200 -8.67 23.96 0.32
CA ILE A 200 -8.53 25.31 -0.23
C ILE A 200 -8.91 25.21 -1.73
N ARG A 201 -10.01 25.82 -2.12
CA ARG A 201 -10.37 25.90 -3.53
C ARG A 201 -9.45 26.90 -4.21
N PRO A 202 -8.88 26.58 -5.39
CA PRO A 202 -8.05 27.49 -6.15
C PRO A 202 -8.85 28.70 -6.65
#